data_1d270070aca380f9e26a68546e49ad17
#
_entry.id   1d270070aca380f9e26a68546e49ad17
#
_cell.length_a   1.000
_cell.length_b   1.000
_cell.length_c   1.000
_cell.angle_alpha   90.00
_cell.angle_beta   90.00
_cell.angle_gamma   90.00
#
_symmetry.space_group_name_H-M   'P 1'
#
loop_
_entity.id
_entity.type
_entity.pdbx_description
1 polymer ?
#
loop_
_entity_poly.entity_id
_entity_poly.type
_entity_poly.pdbx_seq_one_letter_code
_entity_poly.pdbx_strand_id
1 'polypeptide(L)'
;MGRILSIDYGSKRTGVAVTDPLRIIANGLATVPTHELFDFLRQYMRQEQVDEVVIGRPTQPNGKPSENLRRVEEFVRRWRKAVPEVPITFFDERFTSVLAHQAILDGGVKKKTRRENKGLVDQVSATIILQDYMRAQGL
;
A
#
# COMPACT_ATOMS: atom_id res chain seq x y z
N MET A 1 -12.28 -10.26 -14.03
CA MET A 1 -11.12 -10.26 -13.12
C MET A 1 -10.89 -8.84 -12.62
N GLY A 2 -10.74 -8.64 -11.31
CA GLY A 2 -10.57 -7.33 -10.75
C GLY A 2 -9.12 -7.00 -10.39
N ARG A 3 -8.91 -5.76 -9.98
CA ARG A 3 -7.59 -5.25 -9.59
C ARG A 3 -7.21 -5.74 -8.19
N ILE A 4 -5.91 -5.78 -7.92
CA ILE A 4 -5.37 -5.88 -6.56
C ILE A 4 -4.95 -4.47 -6.17
N LEU A 5 -5.33 -4.05 -4.97
CA LEU A 5 -5.00 -2.72 -4.44
C LEU A 5 -4.06 -2.88 -3.24
N SER A 6 -3.02 -2.06 -3.17
CA SER A 6 -2.11 -2.09 -2.02
C SER A 6 -2.13 -0.77 -1.27
N ILE A 7 -1.84 -0.85 0.01
CA ILE A 7 -1.86 0.28 0.92
C ILE A 7 -0.54 0.33 1.69
N ASP A 8 0.13 1.47 1.66
CA ASP A 8 1.23 1.79 2.56
C ASP A 8 0.70 2.80 3.58
N TYR A 9 0.25 2.29 4.73
CA TYR A 9 -0.49 3.06 5.72
C TYR A 9 0.46 3.91 6.56
N GLY A 10 0.27 5.22 6.54
CA GLY A 10 1.01 6.15 7.36
C GLY A 10 0.10 6.84 8.38
N SER A 11 0.70 7.45 9.40
CA SER A 11 -0.08 8.14 10.44
C SER A 11 -0.78 9.39 9.92
N LYS A 12 -0.19 10.08 8.96
CA LYS A 12 -0.73 11.31 8.38
C LYS A 12 -1.17 11.12 6.93
N ARG A 13 -0.37 10.40 6.15
CA ARG A 13 -0.61 10.15 4.72
C ARG A 13 -0.52 8.66 4.46
N THR A 14 -1.30 8.21 3.49
CA THR A 14 -1.31 6.82 3.07
C THR A 14 -1.12 6.76 1.57
N GLY A 15 -0.18 5.94 1.12
CA GLY A 15 0.04 5.68 -0.29
C GLY A 15 -0.81 4.52 -0.75
N VAL A 16 -1.35 4.62 -1.97
CA VAL A 16 -2.21 3.59 -2.56
C VAL A 16 -1.71 3.28 -3.96
N ALA A 17 -1.66 1.99 -4.28
CA ALA A 17 -1.32 1.50 -5.61
C ALA A 17 -2.30 0.43 -6.04
N VAL A 18 -2.44 0.24 -7.36
CA VAL A 18 -3.35 -0.77 -7.92
C VAL A 18 -2.70 -1.47 -9.10
N THR A 19 -3.14 -2.70 -9.38
CA THR A 19 -2.81 -3.37 -10.63
C THR A 19 -3.80 -2.96 -11.71
N ASP A 20 -3.45 -3.27 -12.97
CA ASP A 20 -4.42 -3.31 -14.05
C ASP A 20 -5.39 -4.49 -13.82
N PRO A 21 -6.53 -4.54 -14.54
CA PRO A 21 -7.49 -5.64 -14.37
C PRO A 21 -6.90 -7.02 -14.66
N LEU A 22 -5.87 -7.10 -15.49
CA LEU A 22 -5.21 -8.38 -15.82
C LEU A 22 -4.11 -8.74 -14.83
N ARG A 23 -3.83 -7.87 -13.84
CA ARG A 23 -2.81 -8.09 -12.80
C ARG A 23 -1.40 -8.29 -13.36
N ILE A 24 -1.06 -7.50 -14.37
CA ILE A 24 0.24 -7.55 -15.03
C ILE A 24 1.18 -6.50 -14.45
N ILE A 25 0.69 -5.27 -14.25
CA ILE A 25 1.50 -4.12 -13.87
C ILE A 25 0.94 -3.48 -12.60
N ALA A 26 1.83 -3.07 -11.70
CA ALA A 26 1.47 -2.30 -10.52
C ALA A 26 1.75 -0.82 -10.79
N ASN A 27 0.79 0.05 -10.47
CA ASN A 27 0.92 1.49 -10.64
C ASN A 27 0.51 2.24 -9.38
N GLY A 28 1.20 3.35 -9.09
CA GLY A 28 0.77 4.26 -8.04
C GLY A 28 -0.58 4.88 -8.41
N LEU A 29 -1.50 4.91 -7.46
CA LEU A 29 -2.83 5.46 -7.68
C LEU A 29 -2.98 6.85 -7.07
N ALA A 30 -2.69 6.98 -5.79
CA ALA A 30 -2.87 8.22 -5.06
C ALA A 30 -2.13 8.21 -3.74
N THR A 31 -1.94 9.41 -3.18
CA THR A 31 -1.59 9.59 -1.77
C THR A 31 -2.72 10.39 -1.16
N VAL A 32 -3.29 9.89 -0.09
CA VAL A 32 -4.45 10.52 0.55
C VAL A 32 -4.16 10.78 2.02
N PRO A 33 -4.77 11.81 2.61
CA PRO A 33 -4.73 11.95 4.06
C PRO A 33 -5.31 10.69 4.70
N THR A 34 -4.65 10.16 5.72
CA THR A 34 -5.03 8.86 6.29
C THR A 34 -6.45 8.86 6.83
N HIS A 35 -6.93 9.98 7.38
CA HIS A 35 -8.29 10.06 7.87
C HIS A 35 -9.35 10.00 6.75
N GLU A 36 -8.96 10.17 5.49
CA GLU A 36 -9.85 10.08 4.34
C GLU A 36 -9.71 8.76 3.58
N LEU A 37 -8.80 7.89 4.02
CA LEU A 37 -8.46 6.66 3.29
C LEU A 37 -9.67 5.76 3.09
N PHE A 38 -10.44 5.53 4.12
CA PHE A 38 -11.57 4.60 4.06
C PHE A 38 -12.59 5.04 3.03
N ASP A 39 -12.96 6.33 3.05
CA ASP A 39 -13.93 6.89 2.09
C ASP A 39 -13.36 6.89 0.67
N PHE A 40 -12.07 7.21 0.52
CA PHE A 40 -11.40 7.17 -0.77
C PHE A 40 -11.49 5.77 -1.39
N LEU A 41 -11.19 4.74 -0.61
CA LEU A 41 -11.22 3.36 -1.10
C LEU A 41 -12.63 2.93 -1.49
N ARG A 42 -13.61 3.27 -0.69
CA ARG A 42 -15.00 2.93 -0.99
C ARG A 42 -15.48 3.62 -2.27
N GLN A 43 -15.12 4.90 -2.45
CA GLN A 43 -15.46 5.62 -3.66
C GLN A 43 -14.78 5.03 -4.88
N TYR A 44 -13.51 4.68 -4.77
CA TYR A 44 -12.76 4.04 -5.86
C TYR A 44 -13.41 2.72 -6.27
N MET A 45 -13.86 1.93 -5.31
CA MET A 45 -14.47 0.62 -5.56
C MET A 45 -15.86 0.70 -6.18
N ARG A 46 -16.48 1.88 -6.19
CA ARG A 46 -17.72 2.10 -6.93
C ARG A 46 -17.46 2.23 -8.42
N GLN A 47 -16.25 2.64 -8.80
CA GLN A 47 -15.88 2.89 -10.20
C GLN A 47 -15.08 1.75 -10.79
N GLU A 48 -14.27 1.08 -9.99
CA GLU A 48 -13.36 0.02 -10.44
C GLU A 48 -13.56 -1.23 -9.60
N GLN A 49 -13.53 -2.39 -10.24
CA GLN A 49 -13.61 -3.65 -9.54
C GLN A 49 -12.28 -3.94 -8.85
N VAL A 50 -12.31 -4.08 -7.53
CA VAL A 50 -11.16 -4.48 -6.72
C VAL A 50 -11.50 -5.80 -6.05
N ASP A 51 -10.71 -6.82 -6.33
CA ASP A 51 -10.96 -8.17 -5.80
C ASP A 51 -10.25 -8.41 -4.47
N GLU A 52 -9.17 -7.68 -4.21
CA GLU A 52 -8.32 -7.95 -3.06
C GLU A 52 -7.57 -6.68 -2.66
N VAL A 53 -7.39 -6.50 -1.35
CA VAL A 53 -6.57 -5.41 -0.81
C VAL A 53 -5.39 -6.02 -0.06
N VAL A 54 -4.20 -5.47 -0.26
CA VAL A 54 -2.99 -5.85 0.45
C VAL A 54 -2.51 -4.64 1.23
N ILE A 55 -2.22 -4.81 2.51
CA ILE A 55 -1.71 -3.73 3.34
C ILE A 55 -0.36 -4.12 3.94
N GLY A 56 0.62 -3.23 3.81
CA GLY A 56 1.93 -3.46 4.39
C GLY A 56 1.86 -3.55 5.90
N ARG A 57 2.48 -4.58 6.47
CA ARG A 57 2.55 -4.74 7.91
C ARG A 57 3.90 -4.21 8.39
N PRO A 58 3.92 -3.02 9.03
CA PRO A 58 5.18 -2.45 9.49
C PRO A 58 5.71 -3.20 10.72
N THR A 59 6.99 -3.54 10.69
CA THR A 59 7.68 -4.12 11.83
C THR A 59 8.99 -3.37 12.05
N GLN A 60 9.39 -3.26 13.31
CA GLN A 60 10.69 -2.69 13.62
C GLN A 60 11.80 -3.70 13.30
N PRO A 61 13.05 -3.25 13.07
CA PRO A 61 14.16 -4.16 12.77
C PRO A 61 14.38 -5.23 13.83
N ASN A 62 14.02 -4.94 15.09
CA ASN A 62 14.12 -5.91 16.19
C ASN A 62 12.95 -6.87 16.28
N GLY A 63 12.02 -6.83 15.33
CA GLY A 63 10.86 -7.70 15.31
C GLY A 63 9.72 -7.26 16.21
N LYS A 64 9.88 -6.19 16.97
CA LYS A 64 8.81 -5.68 17.84
C LYS A 64 7.79 -4.89 17.03
N PRO A 65 6.50 -4.90 17.45
CA PRO A 65 5.47 -4.10 16.77
C PRO A 65 5.77 -2.61 16.90
N SER A 66 5.52 -1.85 15.83
CA SER A 66 5.58 -0.39 15.86
C SER A 66 4.23 0.17 16.29
N GLU A 67 4.19 1.45 16.68
CA GLU A 67 2.92 2.12 16.95
C GLU A 67 2.01 2.12 15.72
N ASN A 68 2.61 2.25 14.54
CA ASN A 68 1.85 2.25 13.30
C ASN A 68 1.19 0.90 13.02
N LEU A 69 1.79 -0.19 13.48
CA LEU A 69 1.20 -1.52 13.35
C LEU A 69 -0.18 -1.58 14.03
N ARG A 70 -0.31 -0.97 15.20
CA ARG A 70 -1.59 -0.92 15.91
C ARG A 70 -2.66 -0.22 15.06
N ARG A 71 -2.31 0.89 14.44
CA ARG A 71 -3.22 1.64 13.56
C ARG A 71 -3.60 0.84 12.33
N VAL A 72 -2.64 0.13 11.75
CA VAL A 72 -2.86 -0.77 10.61
C VAL A 72 -3.85 -1.88 10.99
N GLU A 73 -3.65 -2.51 12.15
CA GLU A 73 -4.52 -3.58 12.62
C GLU A 73 -5.94 -3.08 12.89
N GLU A 74 -6.08 -1.88 13.43
CA GLU A 74 -7.39 -1.27 13.65
C GLU A 74 -8.10 -0.98 12.32
N PHE A 75 -7.36 -0.47 11.33
CA PHE A 75 -7.90 -0.25 10.01
C PHE A 75 -8.39 -1.55 9.37
N VAL A 76 -7.60 -2.61 9.48
CA VAL A 76 -7.96 -3.92 8.91
C VAL A 76 -9.22 -4.47 9.58
N ARG A 77 -9.35 -4.34 10.90
CA ARG A 77 -10.56 -4.79 11.61
C ARG A 77 -11.79 -4.02 11.13
N ARG A 78 -11.66 -2.69 10.99
CA ARG A 78 -12.74 -1.86 10.49
C ARG A 78 -13.12 -2.24 9.06
N TRP A 79 -12.14 -2.49 8.21
CA TRP A 79 -12.36 -2.89 6.82
C TRP A 79 -13.13 -4.21 6.74
N ARG A 80 -12.67 -5.22 7.47
CA ARG A 80 -13.29 -6.54 7.45
C ARG A 80 -14.74 -6.50 7.92
N LYS A 81 -15.05 -5.60 8.83
CA LYS A 81 -16.41 -5.43 9.34
C LYS A 81 -17.31 -4.70 8.36
N ALA A 82 -16.77 -3.64 7.72
CA ALA A 82 -17.56 -2.77 6.85
C ALA A 82 -17.59 -3.26 5.39
N VAL A 83 -16.55 -3.93 4.92
CA VAL A 83 -16.40 -4.37 3.53
C VAL A 83 -15.97 -5.84 3.49
N PRO A 84 -16.81 -6.77 4.01
CA PRO A 84 -16.44 -8.18 4.08
C PRO A 84 -16.30 -8.85 2.72
N GLU A 85 -16.88 -8.27 1.68
CA GLU A 85 -16.83 -8.82 0.32
C GLU A 85 -15.47 -8.66 -0.37
N VAL A 86 -14.59 -7.78 0.14
CA VAL A 86 -13.25 -7.58 -0.41
C VAL A 86 -12.23 -7.96 0.65
N PRO A 87 -11.54 -9.09 0.48
CA PRO A 87 -10.57 -9.53 1.48
C PRO A 87 -9.38 -8.57 1.57
N ILE A 88 -8.86 -8.41 2.77
CA ILE A 88 -7.66 -7.62 3.04
C ILE A 88 -6.63 -8.52 3.69
N THR A 89 -5.41 -8.50 3.15
CA THR A 89 -4.32 -9.37 3.56
C THR A 89 -3.14 -8.53 4.00
N PHE A 90 -2.51 -8.92 5.11
CA PHE A 90 -1.25 -8.31 5.51
C PHE A 90 -0.11 -8.84 4.63
N PHE A 91 0.78 -7.95 4.25
CA PHE A 91 2.04 -8.32 3.63
C PHE A 91 3.16 -7.75 4.48
N ASP A 92 4.00 -8.62 5.04
CA ASP A 92 5.07 -8.20 5.94
C ASP A 92 6.13 -7.42 5.16
N GLU A 93 6.38 -6.18 5.56
CA GLU A 93 7.36 -5.31 4.90
C GLU A 93 8.79 -5.85 4.98
N ARG A 94 9.07 -6.81 5.87
CA ARG A 94 10.37 -7.49 5.89
C ARG A 94 10.65 -8.28 4.62
N PHE A 95 9.60 -8.61 3.86
CA PHE A 95 9.72 -9.32 2.59
C PHE A 95 9.76 -8.38 1.39
N THR A 96 9.67 -7.07 1.60
CA THR A 96 9.83 -6.12 0.50
C THR A 96 11.31 -6.02 0.13
N SER A 97 11.56 -5.71 -1.15
CA SER A 97 12.92 -5.58 -1.65
C SER A 97 13.56 -4.30 -1.08
N VAL A 98 14.42 -4.45 -0.09
CA VAL A 98 15.14 -3.33 0.51
C VAL A 98 15.99 -2.62 -0.55
N LEU A 99 16.63 -3.38 -1.44
CA LEU A 99 17.46 -2.80 -2.50
C LEU A 99 16.64 -2.01 -3.50
N ALA A 100 15.47 -2.51 -3.89
CA ALA A 100 14.59 -1.79 -4.80
C ALA A 100 14.06 -0.51 -4.16
N HIS A 101 13.65 -0.58 -2.89
CA HIS A 101 13.19 0.57 -2.13
C HIS A 101 14.30 1.62 -2.01
N GLN A 102 15.50 1.20 -1.67
CA GLN A 102 16.66 2.07 -1.55
C GLN A 102 17.00 2.72 -2.89
N ALA A 103 16.98 1.96 -3.98
CA ALA A 103 17.27 2.47 -5.30
C ALA A 103 16.27 3.56 -5.72
N ILE A 104 14.99 3.40 -5.40
CA ILE A 104 13.98 4.41 -5.69
C ILE A 104 14.20 5.67 -4.88
N LEU A 105 14.52 5.52 -3.58
CA LEU A 105 14.77 6.67 -2.72
C LEU A 105 16.05 7.41 -3.07
N ASP A 106 17.08 6.69 -3.49
CA ASP A 106 18.40 7.28 -3.79
C ASP A 106 18.58 7.70 -5.24
N GLY A 107 18.03 6.96 -6.19
CA GLY A 107 18.27 7.17 -7.60
C GLY A 107 17.03 7.47 -8.43
N GLY A 108 15.88 6.96 -8.06
CA GLY A 108 14.64 7.11 -8.81
C GLY A 108 13.91 8.41 -8.54
N VAL A 109 14.05 8.96 -7.34
CA VAL A 109 13.43 10.21 -6.92
C VAL A 109 14.51 11.09 -6.33
N LYS A 110 14.75 12.26 -6.95
CA LYS A 110 15.75 13.20 -6.46
C LYS A 110 15.39 13.69 -5.07
N LYS A 111 16.42 13.94 -4.25
CA LYS A 111 16.24 14.36 -2.86
C LYS A 111 15.34 15.60 -2.73
N LYS A 112 15.50 16.57 -3.62
CA LYS A 112 14.67 17.77 -3.64
C LYS A 112 13.22 17.44 -3.92
N THR A 113 12.96 16.59 -4.90
CA THR A 113 11.61 16.14 -5.25
C THR A 113 10.96 15.40 -4.10
N ARG A 114 11.72 14.56 -3.38
CA ARG A 114 11.20 13.84 -2.20
C ARG A 114 10.78 14.79 -1.09
N ARG A 115 11.53 15.87 -0.86
CA ARG A 115 11.19 16.87 0.16
C ARG A 115 9.95 17.66 -0.24
N GLU A 116 9.79 17.98 -1.52
CA GLU A 116 8.68 18.78 -2.02
C GLU A 116 7.43 17.95 -2.26
N ASN A 117 7.60 16.66 -2.57
CA ASN A 117 6.48 15.78 -2.89
C ASN A 117 6.58 14.45 -2.14
N LYS A 118 6.28 14.50 -0.85
CA LYS A 118 6.25 13.29 0.00
C LYS A 118 5.18 12.31 -0.45
N GLY A 119 4.10 12.80 -1.06
CA GLY A 119 3.04 11.95 -1.59
C GLY A 119 3.52 11.01 -2.69
N LEU A 120 4.45 11.45 -3.53
CA LEU A 120 5.02 10.59 -4.56
C LEU A 120 5.79 9.42 -3.94
N VAL A 121 6.54 9.67 -2.87
CA VAL A 121 7.28 8.63 -2.15
C VAL A 121 6.31 7.60 -1.56
N ASP A 122 5.19 8.04 -0.98
CA ASP A 122 4.19 7.15 -0.40
C ASP A 122 3.56 6.24 -1.48
N GLN A 123 3.28 6.79 -2.68
CA GLN A 123 2.77 6.00 -3.80
C GLN A 123 3.78 4.97 -4.27
N VAL A 124 5.06 5.36 -4.34
CA VAL A 124 6.14 4.46 -4.75
C VAL A 124 6.26 3.31 -3.75
N SER A 125 6.19 3.61 -2.46
CA SER A 125 6.25 2.59 -1.42
C SER A 125 5.09 1.60 -1.55
N ALA A 126 3.87 2.08 -1.78
CA ALA A 126 2.71 1.22 -1.99
C ALA A 126 2.89 0.36 -3.25
N THR A 127 3.47 0.92 -4.31
CA THR A 127 3.74 0.19 -5.55
C THR A 127 4.74 -0.94 -5.33
N ILE A 128 5.78 -0.70 -4.53
CA ILE A 128 6.77 -1.74 -4.20
C ILE A 128 6.12 -2.88 -3.42
N ILE A 129 5.29 -2.57 -2.43
CA ILE A 129 4.55 -3.58 -1.68
C ILE A 129 3.74 -4.44 -2.63
N LEU A 130 3.04 -3.80 -3.57
CA LEU A 130 2.19 -4.50 -4.54
C LEU A 130 3.01 -5.38 -5.47
N GLN A 131 4.13 -4.89 -5.99
CA GLN A 131 5.01 -5.67 -6.87
C GLN A 131 5.58 -6.90 -6.17
N ASP A 132 6.01 -6.72 -4.92
CA ASP A 132 6.58 -7.83 -4.14
C ASP A 132 5.50 -8.86 -3.80
N TYR A 133 4.27 -8.40 -3.50
CA TYR A 133 3.14 -9.28 -3.27
C TYR A 133 2.81 -10.08 -4.54
N MET A 134 2.74 -9.41 -5.68
CA MET A 134 2.47 -10.08 -6.96
C MET A 134 3.51 -11.15 -7.26
N ARG A 135 4.78 -10.83 -7.02
CA ARG A 135 5.87 -11.79 -7.22
C ARG A 135 5.73 -13.00 -6.31
N ALA A 136 5.35 -12.77 -5.06
CA ALA A 136 5.13 -13.84 -4.08
C ALA A 136 3.97 -14.74 -4.49
N GLN A 137 2.97 -14.21 -5.21
CA GLN A 137 1.83 -14.97 -5.70
C GLN A 137 2.08 -15.62 -7.06
N GLY A 138 3.25 -15.43 -7.65
CA GLY A 138 3.58 -15.99 -8.96
C GLY A 138 3.00 -15.22 -10.13
N LEU A 139 2.67 -13.98 -9.91
CA LEU A 139 2.11 -13.12 -10.98
C LEU A 139 3.19 -12.38 -11.75
#